data_9890a79c0ab28b9341cd7209a5c6b8ef
#
_entry.id   9890a79c0ab28b9341cd7209a5c6b8ef
#
_cell.length_a   1.000
_cell.length_b   1.000
_cell.length_c   1.000
_cell.angle_alpha   90.00
_cell.angle_beta   90.00
_cell.angle_gamma   90.00
#
_symmetry.space_group_name_H-M   'P 1'
#
loop_
_entity.id
_entity.type
_entity.pdbx_description
1 polymer ?
#
loop_
_entity_poly.entity_id
_entity_poly.type
_entity_poly.pdbx_seq_one_letter_code
_entity_poly.pdbx_strand_id
1 'polypeptide(L)'
;MSPWQSIKNLFTSGYSGKSVTSSDAMSQSIGSERGARPTPENQLRYLYDQLTVTTELRSTILAIRSLDKLDGRVKKIHGRMARDLTKGGLKIYWRGKENKQITKLFEQLSTYCLWKSRGKLESDAKGLIKEGNLAVQIAVDTQLNINKAVRMPSETIYPNVTPSGIFKSVHEAYYQKDMMSHEVQATFPLWKLVLTRLDPENFDDLGSMGRPLLDACRETLLKLRMTETDLVVRRRQRAPLRFSHVLEGATKDELAVYRAENEAEQGDITTDFYSNKKGGVTAVQGDGNIGEINDVVHLLDTFYSGAPAPKGLFGYTEGLARDVLEDLKKDYFEELDAIQDMLANTYYEIFCLQLLLKGYNPEAYDFQVVFNERQTMTLNQRADLALKYQAMGIPNSLVWHTAGLDPIQVENKRDEEKDSTDPYPKVPGKKPTKVSITPGNAPKGESATSISE
;
A
#
# COMPACT_ATOMS: atom_id res chain seq x y z
N MET A 1 40.95 -35.77 21.55
CA MET A 1 40.78 -34.66 20.59
C MET A 1 39.70 -33.75 21.13
N SER A 2 40.00 -32.46 21.34
CA SER A 2 39.05 -31.55 21.95
C SER A 2 37.94 -31.18 20.93
N PRO A 3 36.69 -30.93 21.38
CA PRO A 3 35.57 -30.56 20.50
C PRO A 3 35.86 -29.35 19.61
N TRP A 4 36.75 -28.48 20.01
CA TRP A 4 37.20 -27.29 19.27
C TRP A 4 38.03 -27.59 18.02
N GLN A 5 38.75 -28.71 17.98
CA GLN A 5 39.50 -29.13 16.78
C GLN A 5 38.57 -29.68 15.69
N SER A 6 37.48 -30.34 16.09
CA SER A 6 36.47 -30.84 15.16
C SER A 6 35.71 -29.68 14.49
N ILE A 7 35.44 -28.61 15.22
CA ILE A 7 34.78 -27.38 14.66
C ILE A 7 35.74 -26.64 13.71
N LYS A 8 37.05 -26.53 14.07
CA LYS A 8 38.03 -25.92 13.17
C LYS A 8 38.16 -26.68 11.84
N ASN A 9 38.12 -27.99 11.87
CA ASN A 9 38.22 -28.81 10.67
C ASN A 9 36.98 -28.73 9.77
N LEU A 10 35.83 -28.41 10.33
CA LEU A 10 34.62 -28.13 9.54
C LEU A 10 34.71 -26.81 8.72
N PHE A 11 35.44 -25.82 9.24
CA PHE A 11 35.65 -24.53 8.56
C PHE A 11 36.90 -24.47 7.69
N THR A 12 37.82 -25.41 7.81
CA THR A 12 39.09 -25.43 7.05
C THR A 12 39.18 -26.49 5.95
N SER A 13 38.26 -27.45 5.91
CA SER A 13 38.24 -28.47 4.87
C SER A 13 37.45 -27.98 3.63
N GLY A 14 38.16 -27.42 2.68
CA GLY A 14 37.74 -27.44 1.30
C GLY A 14 37.17 -26.14 0.70
N TYR A 15 37.85 -25.02 0.83
CA TYR A 15 37.72 -23.96 -0.11
C TYR A 15 38.95 -23.83 -1.01
N SER A 16 39.03 -24.70 -2.01
CA SER A 16 39.87 -24.48 -3.17
C SER A 16 39.08 -23.53 -4.11
N GLY A 17 39.22 -22.23 -3.90
CA GLY A 17 38.60 -21.24 -4.75
C GLY A 17 39.15 -21.28 -6.17
N LYS A 18 38.43 -21.89 -7.09
CA LYS A 18 38.52 -21.52 -8.48
C LYS A 18 37.75 -20.21 -8.66
N SER A 19 38.45 -19.15 -9.01
CA SER A 19 37.83 -17.90 -9.43
C SER A 19 36.97 -18.17 -10.68
N VAL A 20 35.66 -18.15 -10.47
CA VAL A 20 34.71 -18.18 -11.60
C VAL A 20 34.80 -16.82 -12.29
N THR A 21 35.27 -16.81 -13.52
CA THR A 21 35.32 -15.62 -14.34
C THR A 21 33.89 -15.17 -14.66
N SER A 22 33.65 -13.86 -14.67
CA SER A 22 32.34 -13.22 -14.87
C SER A 22 31.60 -13.61 -16.16
N SER A 23 32.28 -14.27 -17.11
CA SER A 23 31.73 -14.80 -18.36
C SER A 23 30.86 -16.06 -18.13
N ASP A 24 31.15 -16.89 -17.14
CA ASP A 24 30.41 -18.14 -16.89
C ASP A 24 29.08 -17.89 -16.20
N ALA A 25 28.96 -16.79 -15.45
CA ALA A 25 27.71 -16.41 -14.77
C ALA A 25 26.66 -15.84 -15.74
N MET A 26 27.07 -15.22 -16.85
CA MET A 26 26.15 -14.66 -17.83
C MET A 26 25.57 -15.68 -18.82
N SER A 27 26.21 -16.79 -19.04
CA SER A 27 25.73 -17.82 -19.98
C SER A 27 24.64 -18.73 -19.40
N GLN A 28 24.40 -18.67 -18.08
CA GLN A 28 23.39 -19.49 -17.39
C GLN A 28 22.07 -18.76 -17.10
N SER A 29 21.98 -17.49 -17.41
CA SER A 29 20.83 -16.66 -17.01
C SER A 29 19.74 -16.50 -18.06
N ILE A 30 19.92 -17.00 -19.26
CA ILE A 30 18.85 -16.98 -20.26
C ILE A 30 18.03 -18.25 -20.07
N GLY A 31 16.95 -18.10 -19.30
CA GLY A 31 16.02 -19.16 -18.97
C GLY A 31 15.52 -19.87 -20.22
N SER A 32 16.02 -21.08 -20.44
CA SER A 32 15.20 -22.08 -21.07
C SER A 32 14.12 -22.43 -20.05
N GLU A 33 12.89 -22.57 -20.47
CA GLU A 33 11.73 -23.05 -19.66
C GLU A 33 11.96 -24.44 -19.03
N ARG A 34 13.12 -25.03 -19.25
CA ARG A 34 13.63 -26.23 -18.58
C ARG A 34 14.35 -25.78 -17.32
N GLY A 35 13.60 -25.65 -16.23
CA GLY A 35 14.07 -25.23 -14.92
C GLY A 35 15.49 -25.71 -14.58
N ALA A 36 16.48 -24.84 -14.78
CA ALA A 36 17.81 -25.08 -14.28
C ALA A 36 17.72 -25.11 -12.76
N ARG A 37 18.05 -26.25 -12.14
CA ARG A 37 18.14 -26.33 -10.69
C ARG A 37 19.21 -25.35 -10.23
N PRO A 38 18.92 -24.47 -9.25
CA PRO A 38 19.94 -23.57 -8.75
C PRO A 38 21.11 -24.37 -8.21
N THR A 39 22.31 -24.05 -8.66
CA THR A 39 23.54 -24.69 -8.13
C THR A 39 23.75 -24.23 -6.68
N PRO A 40 24.40 -25.03 -5.82
CA PRO A 40 24.70 -24.61 -4.45
C PRO A 40 25.46 -23.28 -4.38
N GLU A 41 26.28 -22.97 -5.36
CA GLU A 41 27.01 -21.69 -5.46
C GLU A 41 26.07 -20.51 -5.72
N ASN A 42 25.03 -20.68 -6.53
CA ASN A 42 24.01 -19.65 -6.77
C ASN A 42 23.12 -19.45 -5.54
N GLN A 43 22.88 -20.50 -4.75
CA GLN A 43 22.15 -20.38 -3.49
C GLN A 43 22.95 -19.61 -2.43
N LEU A 44 24.26 -19.88 -2.32
CA LEU A 44 25.15 -19.15 -1.43
C LEU A 44 25.27 -17.67 -1.84
N ARG A 45 25.40 -17.40 -3.12
CA ARG A 45 25.42 -16.04 -3.65
C ARG A 45 24.12 -15.30 -3.36
N TYR A 46 23.00 -15.97 -3.52
CA TYR A 46 21.68 -15.43 -3.17
C TYR A 46 21.57 -15.07 -1.70
N LEU A 47 22.10 -15.89 -0.79
CA LEU A 47 22.13 -15.61 0.64
C LEU A 47 23.03 -14.41 0.99
N TYR A 48 24.15 -14.22 0.29
CA TYR A 48 25.02 -13.05 0.50
C TYR A 48 24.43 -11.77 -0.12
N ASP A 49 23.70 -11.89 -1.22
CA ASP A 49 23.02 -10.76 -1.86
C ASP A 49 21.85 -10.24 -0.99
N GLN A 50 21.32 -11.03 -0.07
CA GLN A 50 20.31 -10.61 0.90
C GLN A 50 20.84 -9.59 1.93
N LEU A 51 22.15 -9.57 2.17
CA LEU A 51 22.78 -8.66 3.13
C LEU A 51 23.13 -7.28 2.53
N THR A 52 22.88 -7.07 1.25
CA THR A 52 23.20 -5.81 0.57
C THR A 52 21.98 -5.22 -0.11
N VAL A 53 21.92 -3.89 -0.14
CA VAL A 53 20.89 -3.17 -0.92
C VAL A 53 21.09 -3.48 -2.39
N THR A 54 20.28 -4.34 -2.94
CA THR A 54 20.43 -4.83 -4.31
C THR A 54 20.00 -3.77 -5.33
N THR A 55 20.72 -3.68 -6.43
CA THR A 55 20.35 -2.82 -7.58
C THR A 55 18.98 -3.22 -8.14
N GLU A 56 18.62 -4.49 -8.04
CA GLU A 56 17.34 -5.04 -8.46
C GLU A 56 16.17 -4.40 -7.72
N LEU A 57 16.23 -4.28 -6.39
CA LEU A 57 15.17 -3.64 -5.59
C LEU A 57 14.94 -2.18 -5.99
N ARG A 58 16.02 -1.46 -6.34
CA ARG A 58 15.92 -0.07 -6.80
C ARG A 58 15.24 0.02 -8.16
N SER A 59 15.57 -0.89 -9.07
CA SER A 59 14.90 -0.99 -10.37
C SER A 59 13.41 -1.34 -10.20
N THR A 60 13.09 -2.18 -9.22
CA THR A 60 11.71 -2.53 -8.84
C THR A 60 10.93 -1.30 -8.35
N ILE A 61 11.52 -0.47 -7.48
CA ILE A 61 10.88 0.78 -7.03
C ILE A 61 10.53 1.68 -8.22
N LEU A 62 11.46 1.85 -9.18
CA LEU A 62 11.21 2.63 -10.38
C LEU A 62 10.12 2.01 -11.27
N ALA A 63 10.12 0.69 -11.42
CA ALA A 63 9.11 -0.04 -12.17
C ALA A 63 7.70 0.15 -11.54
N ILE A 64 7.57 0.02 -10.22
CA ILE A 64 6.30 0.24 -9.52
C ILE A 64 5.84 1.70 -9.66
N ARG A 65 6.75 2.68 -9.58
CA ARG A 65 6.41 4.09 -9.84
C ARG A 65 5.90 4.32 -11.27
N SER A 66 6.48 3.63 -12.24
CA SER A 66 6.02 3.66 -13.62
C SER A 66 4.63 3.04 -13.76
N LEU A 67 4.40 1.89 -13.14
CA LEU A 67 3.08 1.23 -13.11
C LEU A 67 2.02 2.08 -12.42
N ASP A 68 2.33 2.78 -11.33
CA ASP A 68 1.42 3.72 -10.66
C ASP A 68 0.97 4.88 -11.57
N LYS A 69 1.80 5.26 -12.56
CA LYS A 69 1.45 6.28 -13.56
C LYS A 69 0.63 5.72 -14.72
N LEU A 70 0.90 4.49 -15.13
CA LEU A 70 0.36 3.87 -16.34
C LEU A 70 -0.92 3.05 -16.10
N ASP A 71 -1.07 2.44 -14.93
CA ASP A 71 -2.21 1.57 -14.61
C ASP A 71 -3.13 2.18 -13.56
N GLY A 72 -4.39 2.38 -13.94
CA GLY A 72 -5.41 2.96 -13.06
C GLY A 72 -5.73 2.10 -11.83
N ARG A 73 -5.59 0.76 -11.92
CA ARG A 73 -5.80 -0.18 -10.81
C ARG A 73 -4.76 0.03 -9.73
N VAL A 74 -3.48 0.04 -10.11
CA VAL A 74 -2.35 0.29 -9.20
C VAL A 74 -2.47 1.65 -8.53
N LYS A 75 -2.74 2.70 -9.32
CA LYS A 75 -2.94 4.06 -8.81
C LYS A 75 -4.08 4.13 -7.79
N LYS A 76 -5.19 3.42 -8.08
CA LYS A 76 -6.37 3.36 -7.19
C LYS A 76 -6.04 2.62 -5.89
N ILE A 77 -5.31 1.49 -5.96
CA ILE A 77 -4.88 0.73 -4.79
C ILE A 77 -4.00 1.61 -3.89
N HIS A 78 -2.88 2.13 -4.39
CA HIS A 78 -1.97 2.98 -3.63
C HIS A 78 -2.66 4.21 -3.04
N GLY A 79 -3.50 4.90 -3.84
CA GLY A 79 -4.19 6.09 -3.39
C GLY A 79 -5.28 5.83 -2.34
N ARG A 80 -6.00 4.72 -2.44
CA ARG A 80 -7.02 4.34 -1.47
C ARG A 80 -6.40 3.89 -0.16
N MET A 81 -5.42 2.99 -0.22
CA MET A 81 -4.72 2.50 0.95
C MET A 81 -4.07 3.67 1.73
N ALA A 82 -3.35 4.57 1.06
CA ALA A 82 -2.75 5.73 1.70
C ALA A 82 -3.78 6.63 2.41
N ARG A 83 -4.95 6.85 1.79
CA ARG A 83 -6.04 7.62 2.41
C ARG A 83 -6.66 6.91 3.60
N ASP A 84 -6.86 5.60 3.50
CA ASP A 84 -7.45 4.81 4.55
C ASP A 84 -6.49 4.67 5.75
N LEU A 85 -5.17 4.59 5.52
CA LEU A 85 -4.13 4.62 6.55
C LEU A 85 -4.13 5.92 7.36
N THR A 86 -4.31 7.07 6.69
CA THR A 86 -4.09 8.39 7.30
C THR A 86 -5.36 9.12 7.67
N LYS A 87 -6.52 8.50 7.45
CA LYS A 87 -7.83 9.14 7.60
C LYS A 87 -8.09 9.71 9.00
N GLY A 88 -7.60 9.03 10.03
CA GLY A 88 -7.80 9.44 11.42
C GLY A 88 -6.93 10.62 11.87
N GLY A 89 -5.83 10.90 11.15
CA GLY A 89 -4.81 11.85 11.58
C GLY A 89 -3.98 11.33 12.76
N LEU A 90 -2.87 12.00 13.07
CA LEU A 90 -1.94 11.63 14.14
C LEU A 90 -2.37 12.22 15.48
N LYS A 91 -2.21 11.44 16.53
CA LYS A 91 -2.37 11.88 17.93
C LYS A 91 -1.30 11.26 18.84
N ILE A 92 -1.06 11.89 19.98
CA ILE A 92 -0.39 11.27 21.12
C ILE A 92 -1.40 10.43 21.89
N TYR A 93 -1.01 9.21 22.20
CA TYR A 93 -1.73 8.34 23.11
C TYR A 93 -0.93 8.16 24.40
N TRP A 94 -1.54 8.43 25.55
CA TRP A 94 -0.92 8.30 26.87
C TRP A 94 -1.42 7.02 27.53
N ARG A 95 -0.49 6.13 27.91
CA ARG A 95 -0.84 4.97 28.73
C ARG A 95 -1.03 5.32 30.20
N GLY A 96 -0.35 6.40 30.64
CA GLY A 96 -0.40 6.92 31.99
C GLY A 96 -0.99 8.34 32.04
N LYS A 97 -0.48 9.16 32.97
CA LYS A 97 -0.94 10.53 33.14
C LYS A 97 -0.39 11.44 32.05
N GLU A 98 -1.27 12.18 31.39
CA GLU A 98 -0.90 13.13 30.35
C GLU A 98 0.02 14.23 30.88
N ASN A 99 1.10 14.53 30.13
CA ASN A 99 1.97 15.67 30.36
C ASN A 99 1.67 16.75 29.33
N LYS A 100 1.03 17.83 29.77
CA LYS A 100 0.61 18.96 28.94
C LYS A 100 1.77 19.65 28.20
N GLN A 101 2.99 19.63 28.76
CA GLN A 101 4.16 20.25 28.11
C GLN A 101 4.58 19.43 26.89
N ILE A 102 4.62 18.11 27.03
CA ILE A 102 4.99 17.20 25.94
C ILE A 102 3.91 17.20 24.85
N THR A 103 2.63 17.18 25.22
CA THR A 103 1.53 17.33 24.27
C THR A 103 1.66 18.63 23.47
N LYS A 104 1.98 19.75 24.12
CA LYS A 104 2.22 21.04 23.46
C LYS A 104 3.41 21.00 22.49
N LEU A 105 4.51 20.33 22.87
CA LEU A 105 5.67 20.14 21.97
C LEU A 105 5.32 19.31 20.74
N PHE A 106 4.51 18.27 20.89
CA PHE A 106 4.02 17.48 19.78
C PHE A 106 3.13 18.30 18.83
N GLU A 107 2.25 19.13 19.38
CA GLU A 107 1.39 20.00 18.57
C GLU A 107 2.20 21.02 17.77
N GLN A 108 3.25 21.59 18.37
CA GLN A 108 4.18 22.49 17.70
C GLN A 108 4.93 21.78 16.59
N LEU A 109 5.51 20.60 16.87
CA LEU A 109 6.20 19.78 15.87
C LEU A 109 5.26 19.40 14.72
N SER A 110 4.04 18.97 15.05
CA SER A 110 3.02 18.61 14.05
C SER A 110 2.65 19.79 13.14
N THR A 111 2.74 21.01 13.67
CA THR A 111 2.50 22.22 12.87
C THR A 111 3.70 22.52 11.96
N TYR A 112 4.93 22.44 12.45
CA TYR A 112 6.14 22.68 11.65
C TYR A 112 6.35 21.63 10.57
N CYS A 113 6.13 20.35 10.89
CA CYS A 113 6.29 19.24 9.95
C CYS A 113 5.06 19.00 9.08
N LEU A 114 4.01 19.83 9.19
CA LEU A 114 2.76 19.73 8.45
C LEU A 114 2.00 18.41 8.68
N TRP A 115 2.15 17.75 9.83
CA TRP A 115 1.45 16.51 10.14
C TRP A 115 -0.06 16.70 10.39
N LYS A 116 -0.47 17.94 10.66
CA LYS A 116 -1.91 18.30 10.69
C LYS A 116 -2.52 18.32 9.27
N SER A 117 -1.69 18.39 8.23
CA SER A 117 -2.13 18.35 6.84
C SER A 117 -2.33 16.91 6.39
N ARG A 118 -3.55 16.56 6.05
CA ARG A 118 -3.89 15.27 5.49
C ARG A 118 -3.08 14.93 4.25
N GLY A 119 -2.83 15.90 3.37
CA GLY A 119 -2.05 15.70 2.15
C GLY A 119 -0.60 15.29 2.40
N LYS A 120 0.03 15.77 3.49
CA LYS A 120 1.39 15.37 3.88
C LYS A 120 1.42 13.92 4.33
N LEU A 121 0.53 13.56 5.27
CA LEU A 121 0.44 12.20 5.79
C LEU A 121 0.09 11.20 4.67
N GLU A 122 -0.86 11.53 3.80
CA GLU A 122 -1.24 10.70 2.64
C GLU A 122 -0.07 10.53 1.66
N SER A 123 0.73 11.58 1.43
CA SER A 123 1.92 11.52 0.60
C SER A 123 3.00 10.61 1.19
N ASP A 124 3.24 10.66 2.50
CA ASP A 124 4.22 9.83 3.18
C ASP A 124 3.77 8.35 3.19
N ALA A 125 2.50 8.08 3.52
CA ALA A 125 1.92 6.75 3.46
C ALA A 125 1.97 6.16 2.04
N LYS A 126 1.62 6.96 1.03
CA LYS A 126 1.72 6.55 -0.38
C LYS A 126 3.16 6.25 -0.79
N GLY A 127 4.14 7.00 -0.23
CA GLY A 127 5.56 6.73 -0.42
C GLY A 127 5.96 5.38 0.14
N LEU A 128 5.62 5.11 1.40
CA LEU A 128 5.92 3.84 2.06
C LEU A 128 5.34 2.64 1.29
N ILE A 129 4.06 2.68 0.94
CA ILE A 129 3.38 1.60 0.20
C ILE A 129 4.03 1.37 -1.17
N LYS A 130 4.31 2.44 -1.90
CA LYS A 130 4.78 2.37 -3.29
C LYS A 130 6.25 2.03 -3.42
N GLU A 131 7.08 2.47 -2.46
CA GLU A 131 8.53 2.33 -2.50
C GLU A 131 9.03 1.23 -1.54
N GLY A 132 8.16 0.75 -0.65
CA GLY A 132 8.54 -0.16 0.43
C GLY A 132 9.41 0.50 1.51
N ASN A 133 9.81 1.75 1.28
CA ASN A 133 10.71 2.48 2.14
C ASN A 133 10.26 3.93 2.30
N LEU A 134 10.35 4.44 3.50
CA LEU A 134 10.10 5.85 3.79
C LEU A 134 11.35 6.47 4.42
N ALA A 135 12.13 7.16 3.62
CA ALA A 135 13.29 7.92 4.07
C ALA A 135 12.88 9.36 4.37
N VAL A 136 12.99 9.78 5.63
CA VAL A 136 12.62 11.13 6.07
C VAL A 136 13.84 11.85 6.59
N GLN A 137 14.25 12.91 5.90
CA GLN A 137 15.30 13.79 6.34
C GLN A 137 14.76 14.82 7.33
N ILE A 138 15.47 14.99 8.43
CA ILE A 138 15.14 15.91 9.51
C ILE A 138 15.99 17.17 9.38
N ALA A 139 15.35 18.34 9.33
CA ALA A 139 16.00 19.64 9.37
C ALA A 139 15.77 20.29 10.75
N VAL A 140 16.87 20.62 11.42
CA VAL A 140 16.88 21.25 12.76
C VAL A 140 17.35 22.67 12.61
N ASP A 141 16.69 23.59 13.30
CA ASP A 141 17.10 25.02 13.36
C ASP A 141 18.13 25.28 14.45
N THR A 142 18.62 26.53 14.53
CA THR A 142 19.60 26.97 15.52
C THR A 142 19.08 26.95 16.96
N GLN A 143 17.75 26.88 17.15
CA GLN A 143 17.10 26.80 18.46
C GLN A 143 16.79 25.35 18.88
N LEU A 144 17.37 24.37 18.18
CA LEU A 144 17.13 22.93 18.40
C LEU A 144 15.65 22.54 18.25
N ASN A 145 14.94 23.17 17.30
CA ASN A 145 13.63 22.72 16.88
C ASN A 145 13.76 21.99 15.56
N ILE A 146 13.03 20.90 15.43
CA ILE A 146 12.82 20.27 14.13
C ILE A 146 11.83 21.15 13.35
N ASN A 147 12.34 21.79 12.30
CA ASN A 147 11.59 22.71 11.47
C ASN A 147 10.87 22.01 10.31
N LYS A 148 11.48 20.96 9.75
CA LYS A 148 10.90 20.20 8.64
C LYS A 148 11.29 18.73 8.72
N ALA A 149 10.36 17.88 8.31
CA ALA A 149 10.55 16.47 8.02
C ALA A 149 10.23 16.23 6.53
N VAL A 150 11.27 16.03 5.72
CA VAL A 150 11.17 15.98 4.26
C VAL A 150 11.38 14.56 3.79
N ARG A 151 10.42 14.00 3.06
CA ARG A 151 10.57 12.69 2.42
C ARG A 151 11.58 12.77 1.28
N MET A 152 12.53 11.86 1.30
CA MET A 152 13.57 11.72 0.28
C MET A 152 13.22 10.56 -0.68
N PRO A 153 13.79 10.56 -1.89
CA PRO A 153 13.69 9.42 -2.79
C PRO A 153 14.41 8.20 -2.20
N SER A 154 13.66 7.17 -1.82
CA SER A 154 14.20 6.02 -1.08
C SER A 154 15.22 5.21 -1.90
N GLU A 155 15.09 5.20 -3.23
CA GLU A 155 16.01 4.54 -4.15
C GLU A 155 17.41 5.14 -4.18
N THR A 156 17.57 6.38 -3.72
CA THR A 156 18.89 7.04 -3.67
C THR A 156 19.60 6.89 -2.33
N ILE A 157 18.91 6.36 -1.32
CA ILE A 157 19.45 6.21 0.04
C ILE A 157 20.11 4.86 0.20
N TYR A 158 21.34 4.87 0.72
CA TYR A 158 22.16 3.68 0.97
C TYR A 158 22.58 3.65 2.43
N PRO A 159 22.14 2.67 3.21
CA PRO A 159 22.65 2.43 4.55
C PRO A 159 24.14 2.05 4.51
N ASN A 160 24.94 2.64 5.38
CA ASN A 160 26.36 2.33 5.50
C ASN A 160 26.58 1.32 6.62
N VAL A 161 26.38 0.04 6.29
CA VAL A 161 26.41 -1.05 7.26
C VAL A 161 27.63 -1.95 7.08
N THR A 162 27.98 -2.65 8.14
CA THR A 162 28.93 -3.77 8.12
C THR A 162 28.27 -5.00 7.53
N PRO A 163 29.03 -6.06 7.15
CA PRO A 163 28.44 -7.33 6.74
C PRO A 163 27.52 -7.98 7.80
N SER A 164 27.63 -7.57 9.06
CA SER A 164 26.75 -8.02 10.15
C SER A 164 25.46 -7.20 10.27
N GLY A 165 25.16 -6.31 9.32
CA GLY A 165 23.93 -5.54 9.32
C GLY A 165 23.89 -4.33 10.25
N ILE A 166 25.00 -3.96 10.92
CA ILE A 166 25.09 -2.84 11.86
C ILE A 166 25.75 -1.64 11.18
N PHE A 167 25.34 -0.42 11.50
CA PHE A 167 25.98 0.78 10.97
C PHE A 167 27.48 0.85 11.31
N LYS A 168 28.31 1.16 10.31
CA LYS A 168 29.76 1.33 10.49
C LYS A 168 30.09 2.56 11.32
N SER A 169 29.33 3.64 11.15
CA SER A 169 29.51 4.90 11.85
C SER A 169 28.15 5.57 12.06
N VAL A 170 27.91 6.06 13.26
CA VAL A 170 26.70 6.83 13.60
C VAL A 170 26.69 8.20 12.89
N HIS A 171 27.87 8.76 12.60
CA HIS A 171 28.00 10.03 11.91
C HIS A 171 27.83 9.94 10.40
N GLU A 172 28.03 8.74 9.82
CA GLU A 172 27.90 8.45 8.40
C GLU A 172 27.05 7.21 8.20
N ALA A 173 25.82 7.26 8.75
CA ALA A 173 24.93 6.12 8.74
C ALA A 173 24.29 5.87 7.36
N TYR A 174 24.04 6.95 6.61
CA TYR A 174 23.40 6.86 5.30
C TYR A 174 24.12 7.72 4.26
N TYR A 175 24.21 7.21 3.06
CA TYR A 175 24.66 7.93 1.87
C TYR A 175 23.51 8.16 0.91
N GLN A 176 23.43 9.35 0.34
CA GLN A 176 22.63 9.58 -0.85
C GLN A 176 23.55 9.49 -2.06
N LYS A 177 23.23 8.57 -2.97
CA LYS A 177 23.99 8.36 -4.20
C LYS A 177 23.13 8.68 -5.41
N ASP A 178 23.76 9.21 -6.44
CA ASP A 178 23.15 9.29 -7.77
C ASP A 178 22.94 7.88 -8.34
N MET A 179 21.80 7.65 -8.96
CA MET A 179 21.47 6.33 -9.51
C MET A 179 22.29 5.96 -10.76
N MET A 180 22.76 6.94 -11.50
CA MET A 180 23.48 6.74 -12.76
C MET A 180 25.01 6.71 -12.55
N SER A 181 25.54 7.72 -11.83
CA SER A 181 26.99 7.84 -11.59
C SER A 181 27.46 7.07 -10.36
N HIS A 182 26.56 6.67 -9.48
CA HIS A 182 26.85 6.09 -8.15
C HIS A 182 27.70 6.97 -7.23
N GLU A 183 27.89 8.24 -7.60
CA GLU A 183 28.62 9.20 -6.77
C GLU A 183 27.82 9.57 -5.53
N VAL A 184 28.54 9.72 -4.40
CA VAL A 184 27.95 10.16 -3.13
C VAL A 184 27.69 11.65 -3.19
N GLN A 185 26.40 12.03 -3.20
CA GLN A 185 25.97 13.42 -3.22
C GLN A 185 25.87 14.03 -1.81
N ALA A 186 25.46 13.22 -0.83
CA ALA A 186 25.31 13.65 0.56
C ALA A 186 25.51 12.46 1.51
N THR A 187 25.94 12.81 2.73
CA THR A 187 26.08 11.86 3.85
C THR A 187 25.22 12.32 5.01
N PHE A 188 24.51 11.39 5.64
CA PHE A 188 23.62 11.69 6.76
C PHE A 188 24.03 10.92 8.00
N PRO A 189 24.15 11.57 9.15
CA PRO A 189 24.25 10.88 10.43
C PRO A 189 22.90 10.21 10.78
N LEU A 190 22.95 9.22 11.65
CA LEU A 190 21.81 8.39 12.03
C LEU A 190 20.59 9.24 12.51
N TRP A 191 20.83 10.28 13.29
CA TRP A 191 19.77 11.13 13.82
C TRP A 191 19.14 12.09 12.80
N LYS A 192 19.76 12.28 11.63
CA LYS A 192 19.29 13.22 10.62
C LYS A 192 18.39 12.61 9.55
N LEU A 193 18.31 11.29 9.52
CA LEU A 193 17.50 10.55 8.56
C LEU A 193 16.85 9.35 9.24
N VAL A 194 15.53 9.31 9.23
CA VAL A 194 14.74 8.14 9.67
C VAL A 194 14.37 7.34 8.44
N LEU A 195 14.68 6.05 8.45
CA LEU A 195 14.37 5.11 7.38
C LEU A 195 13.42 4.02 7.90
N THR A 196 12.16 4.12 7.52
CA THR A 196 11.15 3.09 7.79
C THR A 196 11.08 2.13 6.62
N ARG A 197 11.07 0.83 6.89
CA ARG A 197 11.14 -0.24 5.91
C ARG A 197 9.90 -1.11 6.01
N LEU A 198 9.20 -1.28 4.90
CA LEU A 198 8.05 -2.17 4.79
C LEU A 198 8.53 -3.53 4.34
N ASP A 199 8.22 -4.57 5.12
CA ASP A 199 8.54 -5.96 4.83
C ASP A 199 10.01 -6.18 4.40
N PRO A 200 11.00 -5.80 5.25
CA PRO A 200 12.40 -6.11 4.97
C PRO A 200 12.63 -7.61 5.12
N GLU A 201 13.47 -8.20 4.28
CA GLU A 201 13.80 -9.63 4.37
C GLU A 201 14.41 -10.02 5.72
N ASN A 202 15.20 -9.12 6.30
CA ASN A 202 15.72 -9.26 7.65
C ASN A 202 15.55 -7.94 8.40
N PHE A 203 14.73 -7.95 9.43
CA PHE A 203 14.45 -6.78 10.25
C PHE A 203 15.69 -6.28 11.01
N ASP A 204 16.53 -7.20 11.50
CA ASP A 204 17.71 -6.88 12.30
C ASP A 204 18.88 -6.37 11.44
N ASP A 205 18.88 -6.66 10.16
CA ASP A 205 19.86 -6.13 9.22
C ASP A 205 19.44 -4.72 8.78
N LEU A 206 20.16 -3.71 9.29
CA LEU A 206 19.90 -2.30 8.94
C LEU A 206 20.26 -1.97 7.48
N GLY A 207 20.97 -2.85 6.79
CA GLY A 207 21.25 -2.76 5.36
C GLY A 207 20.12 -3.28 4.47
N SER A 208 19.26 -4.14 5.02
CA SER A 208 18.11 -4.68 4.30
C SER A 208 17.08 -3.59 4.05
N MET A 209 16.72 -3.36 2.80
CA MET A 209 15.68 -2.41 2.41
C MET A 209 14.31 -3.11 2.39
N GLY A 210 13.26 -2.31 2.63
CA GLY A 210 11.89 -2.80 2.50
C GLY A 210 11.47 -2.96 1.05
N ARG A 211 10.45 -3.79 0.82
CA ARG A 211 9.90 -4.09 -0.51
C ARG A 211 8.62 -3.31 -0.79
N PRO A 212 8.41 -2.82 -2.02
CA PRO A 212 7.13 -2.24 -2.44
C PRO A 212 5.99 -3.25 -2.25
N LEU A 213 4.85 -2.76 -1.77
CA LEU A 213 3.71 -3.61 -1.44
C LEU A 213 3.21 -4.48 -2.61
N LEU A 214 3.31 -3.98 -3.84
CA LEU A 214 2.89 -4.69 -5.06
C LEU A 214 4.05 -5.36 -5.81
N ASP A 215 5.21 -5.55 -5.18
CA ASP A 215 6.35 -6.18 -5.86
C ASP A 215 6.04 -7.61 -6.29
N ALA A 216 5.48 -8.42 -5.39
CA ALA A 216 5.10 -9.80 -5.68
C ALA A 216 4.05 -9.93 -6.81
N CYS A 217 3.21 -8.91 -6.99
CA CYS A 217 2.17 -8.89 -8.01
C CYS A 217 2.62 -8.29 -9.35
N ARG A 218 3.84 -7.77 -9.42
CA ARG A 218 4.37 -7.02 -10.58
C ARG A 218 4.33 -7.83 -11.87
N GLU A 219 4.82 -9.06 -11.84
CA GLU A 219 4.84 -9.91 -13.03
C GLU A 219 3.44 -10.28 -13.51
N THR A 220 2.54 -10.62 -12.60
CA THR A 220 1.15 -10.93 -12.93
C THR A 220 0.47 -9.72 -13.57
N LEU A 221 0.72 -8.51 -13.06
CA LEU A 221 0.18 -7.28 -13.63
C LEU A 221 0.73 -7.00 -15.03
N LEU A 222 2.01 -7.24 -15.27
CA LEU A 222 2.62 -7.08 -16.59
C LEU A 222 2.01 -8.06 -17.60
N LYS A 223 1.86 -9.34 -17.22
CA LYS A 223 1.18 -10.36 -18.02
C LYS A 223 -0.26 -9.96 -18.33
N LEU A 224 -1.01 -9.49 -17.34
CA LEU A 224 -2.37 -9.00 -17.49
C LEU A 224 -2.46 -7.87 -18.53
N ARG A 225 -1.60 -6.87 -18.45
CA ARG A 225 -1.56 -5.75 -19.38
C ARG A 225 -1.19 -6.18 -20.80
N MET A 226 -0.27 -7.13 -20.95
CA MET A 226 0.08 -7.71 -22.25
C MET A 226 -1.12 -8.44 -22.84
N THR A 227 -1.78 -9.31 -22.07
CA THR A 227 -2.98 -10.04 -22.52
C THR A 227 -4.12 -9.10 -22.90
N GLU A 228 -4.36 -8.04 -22.13
CA GLU A 228 -5.34 -7.00 -22.47
C GLU A 228 -5.01 -6.33 -23.80
N THR A 229 -3.74 -6.02 -24.05
CA THR A 229 -3.28 -5.44 -25.31
C THR A 229 -3.45 -6.42 -26.47
N ASP A 230 -3.04 -7.66 -26.29
CA ASP A 230 -3.16 -8.72 -27.30
C ASP A 230 -4.61 -9.01 -27.68
N LEU A 231 -5.51 -8.95 -26.68
CA LEU A 231 -6.95 -9.07 -26.92
C LEU A 231 -7.46 -7.93 -27.83
N VAL A 232 -7.02 -6.70 -27.60
CA VAL A 232 -7.38 -5.56 -28.45
C VAL A 232 -6.80 -5.72 -29.84
N VAL A 233 -5.54 -6.12 -29.97
CA VAL A 233 -4.89 -6.37 -31.25
C VAL A 233 -5.59 -7.50 -32.00
N ARG A 234 -5.88 -8.62 -31.31
CA ARG A 234 -6.63 -9.77 -31.89
C ARG A 234 -8.01 -9.34 -32.39
N ARG A 235 -8.76 -8.56 -31.62
CA ARG A 235 -10.07 -8.04 -32.04
C ARG A 235 -9.97 -7.11 -33.24
N ARG A 236 -8.99 -6.21 -33.27
CA ARG A 236 -8.77 -5.31 -34.42
C ARG A 236 -8.38 -6.04 -35.70
N GLN A 237 -7.55 -7.07 -35.58
CA GLN A 237 -7.04 -7.80 -36.74
C GLN A 237 -7.99 -8.88 -37.26
N ARG A 238 -8.79 -9.51 -36.37
CA ARG A 238 -9.56 -10.70 -36.70
C ARG A 238 -11.09 -10.50 -36.65
N ALA A 239 -11.58 -9.43 -36.04
CA ALA A 239 -13.01 -9.15 -36.00
C ALA A 239 -13.61 -8.71 -37.35
N PRO A 240 -12.92 -7.92 -38.17
CA PRO A 240 -13.45 -7.60 -39.50
C PRO A 240 -13.44 -8.85 -40.36
N LEU A 241 -14.55 -9.06 -41.09
CA LEU A 241 -14.63 -10.04 -42.16
C LEU A 241 -13.56 -9.69 -43.21
N ARG A 242 -12.68 -10.65 -43.49
CA ARG A 242 -11.67 -10.51 -44.55
C ARG A 242 -12.17 -11.28 -45.76
N PHE A 243 -12.03 -10.68 -46.92
CA PHE A 243 -12.39 -11.29 -48.16
C PHE A 243 -11.09 -11.74 -48.89
N SER A 244 -11.16 -12.90 -49.52
CA SER A 244 -10.13 -13.33 -50.44
C SER A 244 -10.66 -13.03 -51.83
N HIS A 245 -10.09 -12.03 -52.46
CA HIS A 245 -10.41 -11.65 -53.82
C HIS A 245 -9.52 -12.46 -54.79
N VAL A 246 -10.14 -13.17 -55.71
CA VAL A 246 -9.46 -13.97 -56.70
C VAL A 246 -9.84 -13.48 -58.09
N LEU A 247 -8.90 -12.84 -58.77
CA LEU A 247 -9.05 -12.42 -60.17
C LEU A 247 -8.37 -13.46 -61.05
N GLU A 248 -9.12 -14.39 -61.60
CA GLU A 248 -8.60 -15.41 -62.47
C GLU A 248 -8.11 -14.79 -63.79
N GLY A 249 -6.84 -15.09 -64.14
CA GLY A 249 -6.22 -14.61 -65.38
C GLY A 249 -5.70 -13.18 -65.38
N ALA A 250 -5.86 -12.44 -64.31
CA ALA A 250 -5.34 -11.09 -64.21
C ALA A 250 -3.81 -11.07 -64.10
N THR A 251 -3.23 -10.06 -64.73
CA THR A 251 -1.80 -9.77 -64.60
C THR A 251 -1.51 -9.20 -63.19
N LYS A 252 -0.23 -9.19 -62.83
CA LYS A 252 0.16 -8.60 -61.52
C LYS A 252 -0.17 -7.12 -61.42
N ASP A 253 -0.13 -6.40 -62.53
CA ASP A 253 -0.38 -4.97 -62.56
C ASP A 253 -1.87 -4.66 -62.42
N GLU A 254 -2.76 -5.44 -63.05
CA GLU A 254 -4.20 -5.35 -62.91
C GLU A 254 -4.64 -5.71 -61.48
N LEU A 255 -4.00 -6.71 -60.86
CA LEU A 255 -4.26 -7.06 -59.45
C LEU A 255 -3.85 -5.94 -58.49
N ALA A 256 -2.74 -5.26 -58.78
CA ALA A 256 -2.24 -4.14 -57.99
C ALA A 256 -3.18 -2.91 -58.06
N VAL A 257 -3.71 -2.63 -59.25
CA VAL A 257 -4.70 -1.53 -59.48
C VAL A 257 -5.99 -1.85 -58.71
N TYR A 258 -6.54 -3.06 -58.86
CA TYR A 258 -7.75 -3.48 -58.14
C TYR A 258 -7.57 -3.47 -56.64
N ARG A 259 -6.42 -3.88 -56.13
CA ARG A 259 -6.08 -3.80 -54.73
C ARG A 259 -6.07 -2.35 -54.24
N ALA A 260 -5.43 -1.44 -54.97
CA ALA A 260 -5.31 -0.05 -54.59
C ALA A 260 -6.72 0.65 -54.54
N GLU A 261 -7.58 0.29 -55.49
CA GLU A 261 -8.97 0.82 -55.53
C GLU A 261 -9.77 0.33 -54.33
N ASN A 262 -9.72 -0.97 -53.98
CA ASN A 262 -10.44 -1.52 -52.83
C ASN A 262 -9.87 -1.01 -51.49
N GLU A 263 -8.54 -0.91 -51.34
CA GLU A 263 -7.91 -0.38 -50.12
C GLU A 263 -8.24 1.11 -49.93
N ALA A 264 -8.43 1.89 -51.00
CA ALA A 264 -8.86 3.28 -50.91
C ALA A 264 -10.31 3.43 -50.44
N GLU A 265 -11.18 2.47 -50.74
CA GLU A 265 -12.59 2.48 -50.34
C GLU A 265 -12.79 1.95 -48.89
N GLN A 266 -12.00 1.01 -48.45
CA GLN A 266 -12.21 0.30 -47.17
C GLN A 266 -11.52 0.95 -45.96
N GLY A 267 -10.54 1.82 -46.16
CA GLY A 267 -9.76 2.42 -45.10
C GLY A 267 -8.77 1.43 -44.40
N ASP A 268 -7.93 1.95 -43.52
CA ASP A 268 -6.72 1.26 -42.95
C ASP A 268 -6.97 0.05 -42.04
N ILE A 269 -8.22 -0.36 -41.77
CA ILE A 269 -8.54 -1.33 -40.72
C ILE A 269 -8.68 -2.76 -41.25
N THR A 270 -8.99 -2.96 -42.52
CA THR A 270 -9.20 -4.27 -43.12
C THR A 270 -8.15 -4.57 -44.19
N THR A 271 -7.44 -5.67 -44.03
CA THR A 271 -6.51 -6.20 -45.05
C THR A 271 -7.14 -7.43 -45.69
N ASP A 272 -7.61 -7.30 -46.92
CA ASP A 272 -8.14 -8.41 -47.69
C ASP A 272 -7.00 -9.14 -48.45
N PHE A 273 -7.27 -10.39 -48.83
CA PHE A 273 -6.31 -11.21 -49.55
C PHE A 273 -6.62 -11.15 -51.05
N TYR A 274 -5.60 -10.83 -51.84
CA TYR A 274 -5.73 -10.75 -53.29
C TYR A 274 -4.86 -11.82 -53.98
N SER A 275 -5.43 -12.60 -54.88
CA SER A 275 -4.73 -13.66 -55.58
C SER A 275 -5.17 -13.73 -57.07
N ASN A 276 -4.24 -14.08 -57.96
CA ASN A 276 -4.50 -14.31 -59.37
C ASN A 276 -4.56 -15.79 -59.77
N LYS A 277 -4.50 -16.70 -58.78
CA LYS A 277 -4.59 -18.14 -59.00
C LYS A 277 -6.03 -18.63 -58.84
N LYS A 278 -6.38 -19.71 -59.56
CA LYS A 278 -7.71 -20.29 -59.57
C LYS A 278 -8.20 -20.69 -58.17
N GLY A 279 -9.25 -20.07 -57.68
CA GLY A 279 -9.88 -20.33 -56.41
C GLY A 279 -11.02 -19.31 -56.18
N GLY A 280 -12.17 -19.68 -55.67
CA GLY A 280 -13.29 -18.75 -55.45
C GLY A 280 -13.05 -17.73 -54.32
N VAL A 281 -13.87 -16.68 -54.26
CA VAL A 281 -13.90 -15.78 -53.12
C VAL A 281 -14.43 -16.56 -51.92
N THR A 282 -13.58 -16.83 -50.96
CA THR A 282 -13.97 -17.45 -49.71
C THR A 282 -13.84 -16.40 -48.59
N ALA A 283 -14.92 -16.20 -47.86
CA ALA A 283 -14.81 -15.41 -46.63
C ALA A 283 -13.89 -16.17 -45.67
N VAL A 284 -12.77 -15.56 -45.33
CA VAL A 284 -11.90 -16.06 -44.26
C VAL A 284 -12.63 -15.80 -42.95
N GLN A 285 -13.20 -16.87 -42.40
CA GLN A 285 -13.93 -16.81 -41.15
C GLN A 285 -13.02 -16.19 -40.08
N GLY A 286 -13.47 -15.13 -39.41
CA GLY A 286 -12.82 -14.57 -38.25
C GLY A 286 -12.77 -15.59 -37.10
N ASP A 287 -12.01 -15.32 -36.09
CA ASP A 287 -11.89 -16.16 -34.91
C ASP A 287 -13.22 -16.20 -34.16
N GLY A 288 -13.90 -17.38 -34.10
CA GLY A 288 -15.18 -17.56 -33.40
C GLY A 288 -15.10 -17.27 -31.89
N ASN A 289 -13.89 -17.31 -31.32
CA ASN A 289 -13.65 -17.14 -29.88
C ASN A 289 -13.18 -15.71 -29.51
N ILE A 290 -13.52 -14.72 -30.33
CA ILE A 290 -13.17 -13.31 -30.05
C ILE A 290 -13.79 -12.80 -28.72
N GLY A 291 -14.88 -13.42 -28.27
CA GLY A 291 -15.57 -13.11 -27.02
C GLY A 291 -14.90 -13.67 -25.76
N GLU A 292 -13.98 -14.60 -25.88
CA GLU A 292 -13.32 -15.20 -24.73
C GLU A 292 -12.39 -14.20 -24.04
N ILE A 293 -12.67 -13.95 -22.75
CA ILE A 293 -11.90 -13.07 -21.87
C ILE A 293 -11.45 -13.79 -20.60
N ASN A 294 -11.60 -15.11 -20.55
CA ASN A 294 -11.33 -15.91 -19.34
C ASN A 294 -9.89 -15.78 -18.87
N ASP A 295 -8.92 -15.67 -19.78
CA ASP A 295 -7.51 -15.48 -19.46
C ASP A 295 -7.28 -14.14 -18.76
N VAL A 296 -7.94 -13.07 -19.23
CA VAL A 296 -7.87 -11.74 -18.61
C VAL A 296 -8.48 -11.77 -17.22
N VAL A 297 -9.63 -12.44 -17.06
CA VAL A 297 -10.31 -12.59 -15.77
C VAL A 297 -9.44 -13.39 -14.80
N HIS A 298 -8.86 -14.50 -15.24
CA HIS A 298 -7.95 -15.31 -14.43
C HIS A 298 -6.72 -14.50 -13.96
N LEU A 299 -6.05 -13.77 -14.84
CA LEU A 299 -4.90 -12.95 -14.48
C LEU A 299 -5.30 -11.79 -13.56
N LEU A 300 -6.49 -11.22 -13.74
CA LEU A 300 -7.04 -10.20 -12.85
C LEU A 300 -7.29 -10.76 -11.44
N ASP A 301 -7.87 -11.94 -11.35
CA ASP A 301 -8.12 -12.62 -10.07
C ASP A 301 -6.81 -13.00 -9.39
N THR A 302 -5.85 -13.52 -10.12
CA THR A 302 -4.50 -13.82 -9.61
C THR A 302 -3.80 -12.56 -9.10
N PHE A 303 -3.93 -11.44 -9.81
CA PHE A 303 -3.37 -10.15 -9.35
C PHE A 303 -3.99 -9.72 -8.02
N TYR A 304 -5.32 -9.73 -7.90
CA TYR A 304 -5.99 -9.32 -6.66
C TYR A 304 -5.87 -10.33 -5.52
N SER A 305 -5.59 -11.60 -5.79
CA SER A 305 -5.33 -12.59 -4.74
C SER A 305 -3.96 -12.39 -4.08
N GLY A 306 -3.00 -11.86 -4.82
CA GLY A 306 -1.67 -11.53 -4.28
C GLY A 306 -1.55 -10.09 -3.78
N ALA A 307 -2.50 -9.21 -4.12
CA ALA A 307 -2.48 -7.82 -3.66
C ALA A 307 -3.24 -7.70 -2.33
N PRO A 308 -2.74 -6.92 -1.36
CA PRO A 308 -3.44 -6.66 -0.10
C PRO A 308 -4.63 -5.71 -0.30
N ALA A 309 -5.40 -5.95 -1.34
CA ALA A 309 -6.48 -5.09 -1.81
C ALA A 309 -7.56 -5.96 -2.45
N PRO A 310 -8.56 -6.43 -1.68
CA PRO A 310 -9.58 -7.33 -2.19
C PRO A 310 -10.33 -6.76 -3.39
N LYS A 311 -10.46 -7.55 -4.46
CA LYS A 311 -11.09 -7.20 -5.74
C LYS A 311 -12.44 -6.50 -5.54
N GLY A 312 -13.28 -7.00 -4.62
CA GLY A 312 -14.60 -6.46 -4.32
C GLY A 312 -14.60 -5.02 -3.81
N LEU A 313 -13.57 -4.60 -3.07
CA LEU A 313 -13.44 -3.23 -2.57
C LEU A 313 -13.00 -2.23 -3.65
N PHE A 314 -12.49 -2.71 -4.78
CA PHE A 314 -11.92 -1.88 -5.84
C PHE A 314 -12.81 -1.75 -7.09
N GLY A 315 -14.02 -2.26 -7.03
CA GLY A 315 -15.04 -2.03 -8.07
C GLY A 315 -15.48 -3.27 -8.83
N TYR A 316 -15.03 -4.45 -8.41
CA TYR A 316 -15.43 -5.73 -9.00
C TYR A 316 -16.32 -6.48 -8.00
N THR A 317 -17.61 -6.18 -7.98
CA THR A 317 -18.56 -6.69 -6.98
C THR A 317 -19.45 -7.83 -7.50
N GLU A 318 -19.26 -8.25 -8.74
CA GLU A 318 -20.07 -9.31 -9.34
C GLU A 318 -19.94 -10.63 -8.56
N GLY A 319 -21.07 -11.21 -8.18
CA GLY A 319 -21.13 -12.50 -7.48
C GLY A 319 -20.75 -12.47 -5.99
N LEU A 320 -20.43 -11.31 -5.39
CA LEU A 320 -20.08 -11.22 -3.98
C LEU A 320 -21.31 -10.97 -3.10
N ALA A 321 -21.54 -11.84 -2.12
CA ALA A 321 -22.51 -11.62 -1.06
C ALA A 321 -22.04 -10.47 -0.14
N ARG A 322 -22.99 -9.77 0.48
CA ARG A 322 -22.70 -8.64 1.37
C ARG A 322 -21.80 -9.04 2.54
N ASP A 323 -22.06 -10.20 3.13
CA ASP A 323 -21.32 -10.68 4.30
C ASP A 323 -19.86 -10.97 3.96
N VAL A 324 -19.61 -11.60 2.80
CA VAL A 324 -18.26 -11.82 2.28
C VAL A 324 -17.51 -10.50 2.05
N LEU A 325 -18.23 -9.50 1.54
CA LEU A 325 -17.62 -8.17 1.34
C LEU A 325 -17.26 -7.48 2.67
N GLU A 326 -18.07 -7.70 3.73
CA GLU A 326 -17.78 -7.19 5.07
C GLU A 326 -16.55 -7.88 5.68
N ASP A 327 -16.41 -9.20 5.52
CA ASP A 327 -15.23 -9.96 5.96
C ASP A 327 -13.97 -9.51 5.22
N LEU A 328 -14.01 -9.45 3.90
CA LEU A 328 -12.88 -8.94 3.08
C LEU A 328 -12.47 -7.51 3.46
N LYS A 329 -13.44 -6.69 3.85
CA LYS A 329 -13.18 -5.34 4.33
C LYS A 329 -12.47 -5.35 5.69
N LYS A 330 -12.80 -6.28 6.57
CA LYS A 330 -12.15 -6.44 7.86
C LYS A 330 -10.71 -6.86 7.68
N ASP A 331 -10.44 -7.91 6.89
CA ASP A 331 -9.09 -8.38 6.58
C ASP A 331 -8.22 -7.27 5.97
N TYR A 332 -8.78 -6.52 5.02
CA TYR A 332 -8.12 -5.37 4.43
C TYR A 332 -7.73 -4.30 5.46
N PHE A 333 -8.56 -4.04 6.46
CA PHE A 333 -8.24 -3.07 7.49
C PHE A 333 -7.21 -3.60 8.50
N GLU A 334 -7.21 -4.90 8.80
CA GLU A 334 -6.19 -5.52 9.66
C GLU A 334 -4.79 -5.43 9.03
N GLU A 335 -4.66 -5.69 7.72
CA GLU A 335 -3.39 -5.46 7.00
C GLU A 335 -2.98 -3.98 7.01
N LEU A 336 -3.93 -3.06 6.83
CA LEU A 336 -3.63 -1.64 6.89
C LEU A 336 -3.16 -1.21 8.29
N ASP A 337 -3.67 -1.81 9.37
CA ASP A 337 -3.27 -1.47 10.73
C ASP A 337 -1.80 -1.77 10.98
N ALA A 338 -1.28 -2.90 10.46
CA ALA A 338 0.15 -3.21 10.55
C ALA A 338 1.03 -2.16 9.85
N ILE A 339 0.64 -1.72 8.65
CA ILE A 339 1.37 -0.66 7.93
C ILE A 339 1.22 0.70 8.66
N GLN A 340 0.06 0.95 9.27
CA GLN A 340 -0.22 2.16 10.02
C GLN A 340 0.69 2.28 11.25
N ASP A 341 0.92 1.19 11.96
CA ASP A 341 1.80 1.15 13.12
C ASP A 341 3.26 1.42 12.72
N MET A 342 3.74 0.85 11.60
CA MET A 342 5.08 1.16 11.08
C MET A 342 5.21 2.64 10.72
N LEU A 343 4.20 3.21 10.08
CA LEU A 343 4.20 4.63 9.73
C LEU A 343 4.13 5.53 10.98
N ALA A 344 3.34 5.14 11.98
CA ALA A 344 3.25 5.85 13.26
C ALA A 344 4.59 5.85 14.00
N ASN A 345 5.33 4.73 13.96
CA ASN A 345 6.66 4.63 14.55
C ASN A 345 7.66 5.63 13.94
N THR A 346 7.57 5.90 12.63
CA THR A 346 8.39 6.95 12.00
C THR A 346 8.18 8.31 12.68
N TYR A 347 6.95 8.68 12.92
CA TYR A 347 6.61 9.95 13.56
C TYR A 347 6.97 9.96 15.04
N TYR A 348 6.87 8.81 15.71
CA TYR A 348 7.31 8.63 17.09
C TYR A 348 8.81 8.84 17.23
N GLU A 349 9.65 8.25 16.37
CA GLU A 349 11.10 8.43 16.37
C GLU A 349 11.49 9.90 16.15
N ILE A 350 10.85 10.59 15.21
CA ILE A 350 11.08 12.02 14.95
C ILE A 350 10.70 12.85 16.18
N PHE A 351 9.59 12.50 16.85
CA PHE A 351 9.16 13.19 18.07
C PHE A 351 10.09 12.93 19.25
N CYS A 352 10.56 11.69 19.43
CA CYS A 352 11.57 11.35 20.44
C CYS A 352 12.86 12.18 20.25
N LEU A 353 13.31 12.33 19.00
CA LEU A 353 14.45 13.21 18.70
C LEU A 353 14.16 14.66 19.11
N GLN A 354 12.98 15.19 18.83
CA GLN A 354 12.60 16.55 19.24
C GLN A 354 12.62 16.70 20.76
N LEU A 355 12.17 15.68 21.51
CA LEU A 355 12.22 15.69 22.96
C LEU A 355 13.65 15.71 23.49
N LEU A 356 14.53 14.87 22.94
CA LEU A 356 15.96 14.83 23.28
C LEU A 356 16.64 16.18 22.99
N LEU A 357 16.36 16.81 21.86
CA LEU A 357 16.87 18.15 21.53
C LEU A 357 16.40 19.22 22.51
N LYS A 358 15.24 19.05 23.14
CA LYS A 358 14.71 19.94 24.18
C LYS A 358 15.12 19.54 25.60
N GLY A 359 15.95 18.52 25.77
CA GLY A 359 16.44 18.06 27.07
C GLY A 359 15.47 17.19 27.86
N TYR A 360 14.41 16.68 27.22
CA TYR A 360 13.50 15.69 27.82
C TYR A 360 13.94 14.29 27.46
N ASN A 361 13.95 13.37 28.44
CA ASN A 361 14.15 11.95 28.17
C ASN A 361 12.82 11.31 27.73
N PRO A 362 12.68 10.81 26.49
CA PRO A 362 11.44 10.18 26.03
C PRO A 362 11.02 8.96 26.87
N GLU A 363 12.01 8.18 27.36
CA GLU A 363 11.76 6.97 28.14
C GLU A 363 11.12 7.23 29.50
N ALA A 364 11.23 8.47 30.00
CA ALA A 364 10.61 8.85 31.27
C ALA A 364 9.08 9.03 31.15
N TYR A 365 8.54 8.97 29.96
CA TYR A 365 7.14 9.23 29.68
C TYR A 365 6.54 8.07 28.90
N ASP A 366 5.40 7.56 29.40
CA ASP A 366 4.70 6.44 28.78
C ASP A 366 3.67 6.96 27.76
N PHE A 367 4.17 7.31 26.57
CA PHE A 367 3.33 7.78 25.46
C PHE A 367 3.66 7.04 24.15
N GLN A 368 2.73 7.05 23.24
CA GLN A 368 2.89 6.58 21.86
C GLN A 368 2.31 7.60 20.89
N VAL A 369 2.88 7.65 19.69
CA VAL A 369 2.28 8.38 18.57
C VAL A 369 1.50 7.37 17.75
N VAL A 370 0.21 7.58 17.62
CA VAL A 370 -0.69 6.66 16.92
C VAL A 370 -1.60 7.44 15.97
N PHE A 371 -2.13 6.76 14.99
CA PHE A 371 -3.25 7.31 14.23
C PHE A 371 -4.56 7.13 15.00
N ASN A 372 -5.47 8.08 14.86
CA ASN A 372 -6.82 7.90 15.39
C ASN A 372 -7.51 6.72 14.72
N GLU A 373 -8.37 6.05 15.49
CA GLU A 373 -9.19 4.97 14.97
C GLU A 373 -9.97 5.41 13.74
N ARG A 374 -10.01 4.51 12.76
CA ARG A 374 -10.80 4.73 11.56
C ARG A 374 -12.29 4.64 11.90
N GLN A 375 -13.02 5.65 11.54
CA GLN A 375 -14.48 5.60 11.65
C GLN A 375 -15.03 4.71 10.52
N THR A 376 -15.09 3.41 10.76
CA THR A 376 -15.61 2.40 9.80
C THR A 376 -17.12 2.24 9.90
N MET A 377 -17.71 2.60 11.04
CA MET A 377 -19.15 2.50 11.29
C MET A 377 -19.92 3.61 10.58
N THR A 378 -21.11 3.28 10.08
CA THR A 378 -22.06 4.27 9.57
C THR A 378 -22.58 5.16 10.70
N LEU A 379 -23.13 6.32 10.35
CA LEU A 379 -23.73 7.22 11.35
C LEU A 379 -24.80 6.51 12.19
N ASN A 380 -25.63 5.66 11.57
CA ASN A 380 -26.67 4.90 12.27
C ASN A 380 -26.06 3.87 13.25
N GLN A 381 -25.05 3.11 12.79
CA GLN A 381 -24.38 2.13 13.67
C GLN A 381 -23.71 2.82 14.87
N ARG A 382 -23.15 4.02 14.68
CA ARG A 382 -22.57 4.81 15.79
C ARG A 382 -23.63 5.33 16.73
N ALA A 383 -24.76 5.78 16.20
CA ALA A 383 -25.89 6.22 17.04
C ALA A 383 -26.44 5.06 17.87
N ASP A 384 -26.61 3.86 17.28
CA ASP A 384 -27.06 2.67 17.97
C ASP A 384 -26.08 2.23 19.07
N LEU A 385 -24.76 2.28 18.78
CA LEU A 385 -23.73 1.95 19.76
C LEU A 385 -23.69 2.98 20.89
N ALA A 386 -23.82 4.28 20.58
CA ALA A 386 -23.89 5.35 21.57
C ALA A 386 -25.09 5.20 22.49
N LEU A 387 -26.27 4.84 21.97
CA LEU A 387 -27.46 4.53 22.75
C LEU A 387 -27.24 3.33 23.69
N LYS A 388 -26.59 2.29 23.23
CA LYS A 388 -26.21 1.12 24.07
C LYS A 388 -25.26 1.53 25.17
N TYR A 389 -24.25 2.34 24.90
CA TYR A 389 -23.31 2.86 25.89
C TYR A 389 -24.02 3.77 26.93
N GLN A 390 -24.94 4.60 26.48
CA GLN A 390 -25.76 5.40 27.37
C GLN A 390 -26.62 4.52 28.29
N ALA A 391 -27.22 3.45 27.77
CA ALA A 391 -28.01 2.49 28.55
C ALA A 391 -27.15 1.72 29.59
N MET A 392 -25.85 1.50 29.29
CA MET A 392 -24.89 0.87 30.21
C MET A 392 -24.36 1.84 31.28
N GLY A 393 -24.72 3.13 31.24
CA GLY A 393 -24.28 4.14 32.21
C GLY A 393 -22.84 4.64 32.00
N ILE A 394 -22.29 4.50 30.77
CA ILE A 394 -20.99 5.03 30.43
C ILE A 394 -21.03 6.58 30.46
N PRO A 395 -19.93 7.26 30.83
CA PRO A 395 -19.88 8.73 30.87
C PRO A 395 -20.31 9.39 29.56
N ASN A 396 -21.11 10.44 29.64
CA ASN A 396 -21.68 11.12 28.47
C ASN A 396 -20.61 11.62 27.47
N SER A 397 -19.44 12.01 27.94
CA SER A 397 -18.34 12.42 27.07
C SER A 397 -17.88 11.31 26.12
N LEU A 398 -17.83 10.06 26.59
CA LEU A 398 -17.50 8.89 25.77
C LEU A 398 -18.65 8.52 24.84
N VAL A 399 -19.89 8.65 25.30
CA VAL A 399 -21.10 8.41 24.48
C VAL A 399 -21.13 9.39 23.30
N TRP A 400 -20.88 10.67 23.52
CA TRP A 400 -20.85 11.67 22.45
C TRP A 400 -19.70 11.43 21.47
N HIS A 401 -18.53 11.08 22.00
CA HIS A 401 -17.39 10.73 21.16
C HIS A 401 -17.71 9.52 20.26
N THR A 402 -18.36 8.49 20.80
CA THR A 402 -18.80 7.32 20.03
C THR A 402 -19.84 7.67 18.98
N ALA A 403 -20.75 8.59 19.29
CA ALA A 403 -21.71 9.14 18.32
C ALA A 403 -21.03 9.97 17.20
N GLY A 404 -19.73 10.30 17.36
CA GLY A 404 -18.99 11.14 16.42
C GLY A 404 -19.12 12.63 16.67
N LEU A 405 -19.56 13.01 17.85
CA LEU A 405 -19.67 14.39 18.29
C LEU A 405 -18.47 14.74 19.20
N ASP A 406 -17.95 15.96 19.05
CA ASP A 406 -16.90 16.45 19.95
C ASP A 406 -17.52 16.81 21.31
N PRO A 407 -17.12 16.16 22.42
CA PRO A 407 -17.67 16.41 23.74
C PRO A 407 -17.60 17.88 24.16
N ILE A 408 -16.49 18.56 23.86
CA ILE A 408 -16.28 19.96 24.22
C ILE A 408 -17.26 20.87 23.46
N GLN A 409 -17.46 20.61 22.17
CA GLN A 409 -18.41 21.38 21.36
C GLN A 409 -19.86 21.16 21.84
N VAL A 410 -20.18 19.93 22.23
CA VAL A 410 -21.51 19.59 22.76
C VAL A 410 -21.75 20.29 24.10
N GLU A 411 -20.75 20.31 25.00
CA GLU A 411 -20.86 21.03 26.28
C GLU A 411 -21.00 22.54 26.05
N ASN A 412 -20.16 23.14 25.22
CA ASN A 412 -20.25 24.57 24.93
C ASN A 412 -21.62 24.96 24.35
N LYS A 413 -22.12 24.18 23.38
CA LYS A 413 -23.45 24.42 22.82
C LYS A 413 -24.58 24.24 23.84
N ARG A 414 -24.48 23.25 24.67
CA ARG A 414 -25.45 23.06 25.77
C ARG A 414 -25.42 24.21 26.75
N ASP A 415 -24.24 24.76 27.05
CA ASP A 415 -24.10 25.91 27.92
C ASP A 415 -24.66 27.19 27.26
N GLU A 416 -24.46 27.38 25.97
CA GLU A 416 -25.09 28.47 25.19
C GLU A 416 -26.60 28.34 25.11
N GLU A 417 -27.13 27.13 25.02
CA GLU A 417 -28.58 26.85 24.91
C GLU A 417 -29.31 26.86 26.29
N LYS A 418 -28.60 26.84 27.41
CA LYS A 418 -29.19 26.88 28.78
C LYS A 418 -30.02 28.14 29.02
N ASP A 419 -29.67 29.25 28.37
CA ASP A 419 -30.36 30.53 28.53
C ASP A 419 -31.56 30.71 27.57
N SER A 420 -31.64 29.89 26.52
CA SER A 420 -32.81 29.77 25.68
C SER A 420 -33.52 28.48 26.02
N THR A 421 -34.84 28.47 26.16
CA THR A 421 -35.73 27.36 26.49
C THR A 421 -35.07 25.98 26.29
N ASP A 422 -34.54 25.40 27.42
CA ASP A 422 -33.75 24.16 27.36
C ASP A 422 -34.59 23.03 26.77
N PRO A 423 -34.39 22.63 25.50
CA PRO A 423 -35.13 21.53 24.88
C PRO A 423 -34.69 20.17 25.42
N TYR A 424 -33.59 20.14 26.20
CA TYR A 424 -33.05 18.93 26.78
C TYR A 424 -33.48 18.82 28.21
N PRO A 425 -34.37 17.87 28.56
CA PRO A 425 -34.77 17.69 29.94
C PRO A 425 -33.52 17.47 30.79
N LYS A 426 -33.36 18.25 31.86
CA LYS A 426 -32.34 18.00 32.90
C LYS A 426 -32.45 16.53 33.24
N VAL A 427 -31.37 15.77 33.05
CA VAL A 427 -31.31 14.37 33.47
C VAL A 427 -31.78 14.35 34.93
N PRO A 428 -32.91 13.71 35.24
CA PRO A 428 -33.44 13.74 36.61
C PRO A 428 -32.36 13.19 37.52
N GLY A 429 -31.93 14.02 38.46
CA GLY A 429 -30.91 13.59 39.42
C GLY A 429 -31.38 12.34 40.12
N LYS A 430 -30.65 11.24 39.92
CA LYS A 430 -30.59 10.07 40.81
C LYS A 430 -31.74 9.06 40.87
N LYS A 431 -32.68 9.02 39.98
CA LYS A 431 -33.53 7.82 39.89
C LYS A 431 -33.47 7.29 38.46
N PRO A 432 -32.92 6.09 38.26
CA PRO A 432 -33.02 5.45 36.94
C PRO A 432 -34.51 5.19 36.67
N THR A 433 -35.00 5.77 35.57
CA THR A 433 -36.35 5.43 35.08
C THR A 433 -36.33 3.95 34.74
N LYS A 434 -36.99 3.12 35.53
CA LYS A 434 -37.13 1.71 35.23
C LYS A 434 -38.11 1.57 34.09
N VAL A 435 -37.60 1.40 32.89
CA VAL A 435 -38.41 0.97 31.75
C VAL A 435 -38.61 -0.54 31.93
N SER A 436 -39.76 -0.98 32.34
CA SER A 436 -40.10 -2.41 32.31
C SER A 436 -40.76 -2.73 30.98
N ILE A 437 -40.10 -3.50 30.17
CA ILE A 437 -40.67 -4.08 28.95
C ILE A 437 -41.34 -5.37 29.36
N THR A 438 -42.65 -5.40 29.34
CA THR A 438 -43.44 -6.64 29.58
C THR A 438 -43.56 -7.38 28.25
N PRO A 439 -43.07 -8.62 28.14
CA PRO A 439 -43.24 -9.38 26.90
C PRO A 439 -44.70 -9.79 26.72
N GLY A 440 -45.29 -9.35 25.65
CA GLY A 440 -46.31 -9.97 24.82
C GLY A 440 -47.66 -10.50 25.37
N ASN A 441 -47.98 -10.41 26.66
CA ASN A 441 -49.22 -10.93 27.21
C ASN A 441 -50.06 -9.89 27.96
N ALA A 442 -50.07 -8.63 27.53
CA ALA A 442 -50.96 -7.64 28.06
C ALA A 442 -52.40 -7.83 27.55
N PRO A 443 -53.43 -7.64 28.40
CA PRO A 443 -54.83 -7.69 27.97
C PRO A 443 -55.11 -6.62 26.93
N LYS A 444 -56.01 -6.94 26.01
CA LYS A 444 -56.41 -6.04 24.92
C LYS A 444 -56.94 -4.71 25.50
N GLY A 445 -56.15 -3.64 25.33
CA GLY A 445 -56.56 -2.30 25.72
C GLY A 445 -55.54 -1.50 26.56
N GLU A 446 -54.44 -2.13 27.02
CA GLU A 446 -53.39 -1.41 27.77
C GLU A 446 -52.11 -1.28 26.93
N SER A 447 -51.46 -0.13 27.03
CA SER A 447 -50.18 0.12 26.41
C SER A 447 -49.12 -0.85 26.97
N ALA A 448 -48.38 -1.52 26.11
CA ALA A 448 -47.32 -2.44 26.52
C ALA A 448 -46.14 -1.74 27.26
N THR A 449 -46.21 -0.46 27.44
CA THR A 449 -45.17 0.34 28.10
C THR A 449 -45.80 1.18 29.21
N SER A 450 -45.48 0.87 30.44
CA SER A 450 -45.83 1.74 31.59
C SER A 450 -44.54 2.44 32.06
N ILE A 451 -44.63 3.75 32.18
CA ILE A 451 -43.58 4.58 32.80
C ILE A 451 -44.05 4.86 34.21
N SER A 452 -43.36 4.35 35.21
CA SER A 452 -43.59 4.71 36.61
C SER A 452 -42.58 5.77 37.02
N GLU A 453 -43.06 6.90 37.54
CA GLU A 453 -42.25 7.94 38.14
C GLU A 453 -41.53 7.48 39.43
#